data_b7ebe889098c4d20fd1bdc5d344de70e
#
_entry.id   b7ebe889098c4d20fd1bdc5d344de70e
#
_cell.length_a   1.000
_cell.length_b   1.000
_cell.length_c   1.000
_cell.angle_alpha   90.00
_cell.angle_beta   90.00
_cell.angle_gamma   90.00
#
_symmetry.space_group_name_H-M   'P 1'
#
loop_
_entity.id
_entity.type
_entity.pdbx_description
1 polymer ?
#
loop_
_entity_poly.entity_id
_entity_poly.type
_entity_poly.pdbx_seq_one_letter_code
_entity_poly.pdbx_strand_id
1 'polypeptide(L)'
;MIKLKNYNYDINKDYSELFETDVNKNNSLRNLLKLRLSEKGINSIIYYPIPIHAQIAYKNKNFSREKLINTERVCTEVLSLPMYPEISYEEQVYVSENLNIILKNCINELQICA
;
A
#
# COMPACT_ATOMS: atom_id res chain seq x y z
N MET A 1 10.66 1.85 -3.25
CA MET A 1 9.45 1.29 -2.58
C MET A 1 9.43 1.74 -1.14
N ILE A 2 8.31 2.21 -0.67
CA ILE A 2 8.09 2.55 0.74
C ILE A 2 7.14 1.53 1.37
N LYS A 3 7.25 1.35 2.69
CA LYS A 3 6.41 0.46 3.47
C LYS A 3 5.62 1.28 4.50
N LEU A 4 4.31 1.15 4.44
CA LEU A 4 3.37 1.90 5.28
C LEU A 4 2.64 0.90 6.18
N LYS A 5 2.95 0.92 7.46
CA LYS A 5 2.39 -0.03 8.42
C LYS A 5 0.86 -0.06 8.35
N ASN A 6 0.32 -1.25 8.14
CA ASN A 6 -1.11 -1.48 8.17
C ASN A 6 -1.56 -1.83 9.60
N TYR A 7 -2.11 -0.86 10.28
CA TYR A 7 -2.63 -1.01 11.65
C TYR A 7 -3.92 -1.84 11.71
N ASN A 8 -4.58 -2.02 10.57
CA ASN A 8 -5.83 -2.77 10.46
C ASN A 8 -5.63 -4.19 9.93
N TYR A 9 -4.38 -4.64 9.79
CA TYR A 9 -4.11 -6.01 9.36
C TYR A 9 -4.60 -7.00 10.42
N ASP A 10 -5.44 -7.95 9.99
CA ASP A 10 -5.94 -9.04 10.82
C ASP A 10 -5.92 -10.34 10.00
N ILE A 11 -5.18 -11.34 10.48
CA ILE A 11 -5.07 -12.65 9.82
C ILE A 11 -6.41 -13.39 9.74
N ASN A 12 -7.36 -13.06 10.59
CA ASN A 12 -8.68 -13.69 10.61
C ASN A 12 -9.63 -13.11 9.55
N LYS A 13 -9.27 -12.00 8.94
CA LYS A 13 -10.07 -11.42 7.84
C LYS A 13 -9.96 -12.25 6.58
N ASP A 14 -11.02 -12.25 5.78
CA ASP A 14 -11.03 -12.88 4.47
C ASP A 14 -10.08 -12.15 3.50
N TYR A 15 -9.55 -12.86 2.52
CA TYR A 15 -8.64 -12.30 1.52
C TYR A 15 -9.26 -11.15 0.72
N SER A 16 -10.56 -11.20 0.44
CA SER A 16 -11.27 -10.12 -0.23
C SER A 16 -11.25 -8.81 0.54
N GLU A 17 -11.27 -8.88 1.89
CA GLU A 17 -11.18 -7.70 2.76
C GLU A 17 -9.74 -7.21 2.91
N LEU A 18 -8.78 -8.15 3.08
CA LEU A 18 -7.38 -7.80 3.33
C LEU A 18 -6.71 -7.13 2.13
N PHE A 19 -7.02 -7.59 0.92
CA PHE A 19 -6.34 -7.16 -0.30
C PHE A 19 -7.17 -6.19 -1.16
N GLU A 20 -8.20 -5.60 -0.56
CA GLU A 20 -8.96 -4.52 -1.20
C GLU A 20 -8.09 -3.28 -1.39
N THR A 21 -7.95 -2.85 -2.63
CA THR A 21 -7.14 -1.68 -2.99
C THR A 21 -7.97 -0.41 -3.22
N ASP A 22 -9.30 -0.53 -3.21
CA ASP A 22 -10.18 0.62 -3.32
C ASP A 22 -10.19 1.39 -1.99
N VAL A 23 -9.77 2.64 -2.03
CA VAL A 23 -9.72 3.51 -0.85
C VAL A 23 -11.08 3.72 -0.20
N ASN A 24 -12.17 3.64 -0.97
CA ASN A 24 -13.52 3.79 -0.43
C ASN A 24 -13.97 2.56 0.38
N LYS A 25 -13.35 1.42 0.15
CA LYS A 25 -13.65 0.16 0.85
C LYS A 25 -12.63 -0.18 1.93
N ASN A 26 -11.41 0.31 1.79
CA ASN A 26 -10.31 0.01 2.70
C ASN A 26 -9.55 1.30 3.06
N ASN A 27 -9.79 1.80 4.26
CA ASN A 27 -9.16 3.00 4.83
C ASN A 27 -7.72 2.74 5.30
N SER A 28 -6.92 2.04 4.53
CA SER A 28 -5.51 1.87 4.85
C SER A 28 -4.72 3.14 4.53
N LEU A 29 -3.69 3.40 5.34
CA LEU A 29 -2.77 4.53 5.12
C LEU A 29 -2.17 4.49 3.69
N ARG A 30 -1.80 3.29 3.21
CA ARG A 30 -1.27 3.10 1.86
C ARG A 30 -2.25 3.54 0.77
N ASN A 31 -3.50 3.12 0.88
CA ASN A 31 -4.51 3.41 -0.14
C ASN A 31 -4.86 4.90 -0.17
N LEU A 32 -4.99 5.51 1.00
CA LEU A 32 -5.23 6.94 1.11
C LEU A 32 -4.05 7.75 0.56
N LEU A 33 -2.83 7.38 0.91
CA LEU A 33 -1.62 8.02 0.40
C LEU A 33 -1.54 7.91 -1.13
N LYS A 34 -1.82 6.73 -1.69
CA LYS A 34 -1.86 6.52 -3.14
C LYS A 34 -2.85 7.45 -3.83
N LEU A 35 -4.04 7.61 -3.28
CA LEU A 35 -5.05 8.53 -3.81
C LEU A 35 -4.54 9.97 -3.79
N ARG A 36 -4.06 10.44 -2.64
CA ARG A 36 -3.60 11.83 -2.47
C ARG A 36 -2.39 12.16 -3.36
N LEU A 37 -1.48 11.21 -3.55
CA LEU A 37 -0.36 11.39 -4.49
C LEU A 37 -0.86 11.52 -5.93
N SER A 38 -1.85 10.75 -6.34
CA SER A 38 -2.42 10.85 -7.69
C SER A 38 -3.10 12.19 -7.95
N GLU A 39 -3.71 12.80 -6.95
CA GLU A 39 -4.27 14.17 -7.02
C GLU A 39 -3.19 15.23 -7.28
N LYS A 40 -1.94 14.95 -6.94
CA LYS A 40 -0.77 15.79 -7.22
C LYS A 40 -0.04 15.41 -8.52
N GLY A 41 -0.62 14.52 -9.31
CA GLY A 41 0.01 14.03 -10.54
C GLY A 41 1.17 13.06 -10.30
N ILE A 42 1.34 12.56 -9.08
CA ILE A 42 2.37 11.59 -8.74
C ILE A 42 1.77 10.20 -8.85
N ASN A 43 2.16 9.45 -9.89
CA ASN A 43 1.68 8.10 -10.09
C ASN A 43 2.46 7.11 -9.23
N SER A 44 1.77 6.41 -8.33
CA SER A 44 2.34 5.36 -7.49
C SER A 44 1.67 4.02 -7.76
N ILE A 45 2.42 2.94 -7.63
CA ILE A 45 1.97 1.60 -8.00
C ILE A 45 2.15 0.65 -6.82
N ILE A 46 1.22 -0.30 -6.67
CA ILE A 46 1.30 -1.34 -5.66
C ILE A 46 1.83 -2.61 -6.33
N TYR A 47 3.05 -3.00 -6.02
CA TYR A 47 3.69 -4.23 -6.46
C TYR A 47 3.96 -5.14 -5.26
N TYR A 48 3.18 -6.17 -4.98
CA TYR A 48 1.93 -6.59 -5.66
C TYR A 48 0.81 -6.57 -4.64
N PRO A 49 -0.43 -6.26 -5.04
CA PRO A 49 -1.52 -6.06 -4.08
C PRO A 49 -2.03 -7.36 -3.45
N ILE A 50 -1.87 -8.47 -4.15
CA ILE A 50 -2.38 -9.79 -3.73
C ILE A 50 -1.23 -10.79 -3.74
N PRO A 51 -0.92 -11.45 -2.60
CA PRO A 51 0.10 -12.47 -2.57
C PRO A 51 -0.31 -13.69 -3.39
N ILE A 52 0.67 -14.43 -3.90
CA ILE A 52 0.44 -15.56 -4.82
C ILE A 52 -0.54 -16.57 -4.24
N HIS A 53 -0.38 -16.93 -2.96
CA HIS A 53 -1.23 -17.95 -2.31
C HIS A 53 -2.70 -17.50 -2.13
N ALA A 54 -2.98 -16.20 -2.21
CA ALA A 54 -4.34 -15.65 -2.13
C ALA A 54 -5.00 -15.47 -3.51
N GLN A 55 -4.28 -15.70 -4.60
CA GLN A 55 -4.82 -15.59 -5.93
C GLN A 55 -5.76 -16.78 -6.27
N ILE A 56 -6.77 -16.50 -7.08
CA ILE A 56 -7.79 -17.49 -7.46
C ILE A 56 -7.17 -18.75 -8.07
N ALA A 57 -6.10 -18.61 -8.84
CA ALA A 57 -5.40 -19.74 -9.47
C ALA A 57 -4.84 -20.77 -8.46
N TYR A 58 -4.63 -20.35 -7.22
CA TYR A 58 -4.07 -21.19 -6.15
C TYR A 58 -5.08 -21.52 -5.05
N LYS A 59 -6.36 -21.20 -5.26
CA LYS A 59 -7.44 -21.37 -4.28
C LYS A 59 -7.56 -22.80 -3.71
N ASN A 60 -7.25 -23.81 -4.52
CA ASN A 60 -7.32 -25.21 -4.12
C ASN A 60 -6.07 -25.76 -3.46
N LYS A 61 -5.06 -24.94 -3.24
CA LYS A 61 -3.81 -25.33 -2.57
C LYS A 61 -3.87 -24.95 -1.10
N ASN A 62 -3.53 -25.90 -0.24
CA ASN A 62 -3.50 -25.67 1.20
C ASN A 62 -2.20 -24.97 1.59
N PHE A 63 -2.29 -23.67 1.80
CA PHE A 63 -1.18 -22.87 2.38
C PHE A 63 -1.48 -22.55 3.84
N SER A 64 -0.47 -22.69 4.68
CA SER A 64 -0.57 -22.21 6.07
C SER A 64 -0.41 -20.70 6.10
N ARG A 65 -1.49 -19.96 6.35
CA ARG A 65 -1.48 -18.50 6.45
C ARG A 65 -0.53 -18.01 7.54
N GLU A 66 -0.45 -18.72 8.65
CA GLU A 66 0.43 -18.37 9.78
C GLU A 66 1.90 -18.32 9.37
N LYS A 67 2.32 -19.17 8.44
CA LYS A 67 3.68 -19.15 7.88
C LYS A 67 3.90 -18.04 6.86
N LEU A 68 2.83 -17.48 6.31
CA LEU A 68 2.85 -16.48 5.23
C LEU A 68 2.41 -15.09 5.70
N ILE A 69 2.28 -14.89 7.01
CA ILE A 69 1.81 -13.64 7.61
C ILE A 69 2.63 -12.41 7.18
N ASN A 70 3.94 -12.56 7.08
CA ASN A 70 4.79 -11.46 6.64
C ASN A 70 4.55 -11.10 5.17
N THR A 71 4.33 -12.10 4.32
CA THR A 71 3.98 -11.90 2.90
C THR A 71 2.66 -11.17 2.78
N GLU A 72 1.64 -11.60 3.51
CA GLU A 72 0.33 -10.97 3.51
C GLU A 72 0.40 -9.51 3.97
N ARG A 73 1.09 -9.26 5.08
CA ARG A 73 1.27 -7.89 5.59
C ARG A 73 1.97 -6.99 4.59
N VAL A 74 3.06 -7.44 4.01
CA VAL A 74 3.82 -6.66 3.02
C VAL A 74 2.94 -6.28 1.83
N CYS A 75 2.12 -7.19 1.31
CA CYS A 75 1.18 -6.88 0.22
C CYS A 75 0.18 -5.77 0.57
N THR A 76 -0.15 -5.60 1.85
CA THR A 76 -1.04 -4.53 2.30
C THR A 76 -0.32 -3.21 2.62
N GLU A 77 0.99 -3.21 2.72
CA GLU A 77 1.78 -2.10 3.24
C GLU A 77 2.66 -1.39 2.20
N VAL A 78 3.03 -2.07 1.10
CA VAL A 78 4.00 -1.53 0.15
C VAL A 78 3.38 -0.59 -0.88
N LEU A 79 4.14 0.43 -1.25
CA LEU A 79 3.82 1.38 -2.31
C LEU A 79 5.10 1.75 -3.05
N SER A 80 5.08 1.67 -4.38
CA SER A 80 6.20 2.04 -5.23
C SER A 80 6.00 3.46 -5.75
N LEU A 81 7.00 4.31 -5.52
CA LEU A 81 7.06 5.68 -6.05
C LEU A 81 7.64 5.68 -7.47
N PRO A 82 7.45 6.77 -8.23
CA PRO A 82 8.08 6.90 -9.55
C PRO A 82 9.60 6.73 -9.47
N MET A 83 10.14 5.83 -10.28
CA MET A 83 11.57 5.60 -10.41
C MET A 83 11.88 5.09 -11.81
N TYR A 84 12.60 5.88 -12.59
CA TYR A 84 13.03 5.56 -13.96
C TYR A 84 14.34 6.31 -14.26
N PRO A 85 15.17 5.84 -15.21
CA PRO A 85 16.52 6.38 -15.41
C PRO A 85 16.55 7.87 -15.75
N GLU A 86 15.55 8.40 -16.43
CA GLU A 86 15.47 9.78 -16.89
C GLU A 86 14.81 10.74 -15.88
N ILE A 87 14.46 10.25 -14.68
CA ILE A 87 13.85 11.11 -13.66
C ILE A 87 14.78 12.26 -13.28
N SER A 88 14.32 13.50 -13.45
CA SER A 88 15.10 14.67 -13.13
C SER A 88 15.22 14.90 -11.62
N TYR A 89 16.21 15.71 -11.23
CA TYR A 89 16.36 16.10 -9.83
C TYR A 89 15.13 16.86 -9.30
N GLU A 90 14.59 17.75 -10.12
CA GLU A 90 13.39 18.53 -9.80
C GLU A 90 12.18 17.65 -9.57
N GLU A 91 11.99 16.61 -10.39
CA GLU A 91 10.93 15.62 -10.20
C GLU A 91 11.11 14.81 -8.91
N GLN A 92 12.34 14.42 -8.58
CA GLN A 92 12.65 13.73 -7.33
C GLN A 92 12.33 14.62 -6.11
N VAL A 93 12.71 15.88 -6.14
CA VAL A 93 12.39 16.86 -5.09
C VAL A 93 10.88 17.02 -4.97
N TYR A 94 10.17 17.20 -6.08
CA TYR A 94 8.71 17.33 -6.11
C TYR A 94 8.02 16.13 -5.46
N VAL A 95 8.42 14.92 -5.82
CA VAL A 95 7.87 13.69 -5.24
C VAL A 95 8.15 13.60 -3.74
N SER A 96 9.37 13.86 -3.32
CA SER A 96 9.76 13.73 -1.90
C SER A 96 9.09 14.76 -1.00
N GLU A 97 8.99 16.00 -1.43
CA GLU A 97 8.32 17.07 -0.67
C GLU A 97 6.81 16.79 -0.55
N ASN A 98 6.15 16.47 -1.65
CA ASN A 98 4.73 16.14 -1.64
C ASN A 98 4.45 14.88 -0.81
N LEU A 99 5.31 13.86 -0.91
CA LEU A 99 5.19 12.65 -0.09
C LEU A 99 5.19 12.98 1.40
N ASN A 100 6.13 13.81 1.87
CA ASN A 100 6.24 14.18 3.27
C ASN A 100 5.00 14.95 3.76
N ILE A 101 4.53 15.91 2.99
CA ILE A 101 3.35 16.72 3.34
C ILE A 101 2.10 15.85 3.37
N ILE A 102 1.87 15.09 2.31
CA ILE A 102 0.68 14.26 2.15
C ILE A 102 0.65 13.15 3.20
N LEU A 103 1.78 12.52 3.47
CA LEU A 103 1.87 11.46 4.49
C LEU A 103 1.47 11.97 5.87
N LYS A 104 1.95 13.14 6.27
CA LYS A 104 1.55 13.77 7.54
C LYS A 104 0.05 14.03 7.59
N ASN A 105 -0.51 14.55 6.50
CA ASN A 105 -1.95 14.82 6.41
C ASN A 105 -2.78 13.53 6.48
N CYS A 106 -2.37 12.48 5.78
CA CYS A 106 -3.04 11.18 5.81
C CYS A 106 -3.01 10.55 7.21
N ILE A 107 -1.88 10.64 7.92
CA ILE A 107 -1.76 10.15 9.30
C ILE A 107 -2.73 10.89 10.21
N ASN A 108 -2.83 12.21 10.09
CA ASN A 108 -3.77 13.01 10.88
C ASN A 108 -5.23 12.70 10.53
N GLU A 109 -5.54 12.56 9.24
CA GLU A 109 -6.90 12.23 8.75
C GLU A 109 -7.37 10.87 9.28
N LEU A 110 -6.51 9.88 9.32
CA LEU A 110 -6.81 8.55 9.85
C LEU A 110 -6.69 8.45 11.38
N GLN A 111 -6.32 9.52 12.07
CA GLN A 111 -6.08 9.55 13.51
C GLN A 111 -5.10 8.47 13.99
N ILE A 112 -4.09 8.18 13.18
CA ILE A 112 -3.04 7.20 13.52
C ILE A 112 -2.01 7.91 14.41
N CYS A 113 -1.73 7.33 15.57
CA CYS A 113 -0.61 7.76 16.40
C CYS A 113 0.72 7.43 15.69
N ALA A 114 1.51 8.46 15.47
CA ALA A 114 2.83 8.29 14.84
C ALA A 114 3.80 7.53 15.76
#